data_05eed6318860ac28b164a3bb3068fcb6
#
_entry.id   05eed6318860ac28b164a3bb3068fcb6
#
_cell.length_a   1.000
_cell.length_b   1.000
_cell.length_c   1.000
_cell.angle_alpha   90.00
_cell.angle_beta   90.00
_cell.angle_gamma   90.00
#
_symmetry.space_group_name_H-M   'P 1'
#
loop_
_entity.id
_entity.type
_entity.pdbx_description
1 polymer ?
#
loop_
_entity_poly.entity_id
_entity_poly.type
_entity_poly.pdbx_seq_one_letter_code
_entity_poly.pdbx_strand_id
1 'polypeptide(L)'
;MKINLNTVESEFKLIESWNLTHKQKALVYYPKEIKELRIILKYLKKNKKTFFIKSGSCSYDGKSIGVKKSNIVISLRNLSKLIEINKKNNIVNVQAGAKIADILLELKKNNFSMFAIPGGEHITIGGAIAANVIGKDSSQNFGAFGDTIKSLNVMFHDGSIKNFEEN
;
A
#
# COMPACT_ATOMS: atom_id res chain seq x y z
N MET A 1 13.14 24.64 -8.93
CA MET A 1 13.79 23.32 -9.07
C MET A 1 12.99 22.48 -10.07
N LYS A 2 13.60 22.00 -11.15
CA LYS A 2 12.93 21.10 -12.10
C LYS A 2 12.82 19.72 -11.43
N ILE A 3 11.59 19.21 -11.28
CA ILE A 3 11.35 17.87 -10.75
C ILE A 3 11.63 16.89 -11.89
N ASN A 4 12.66 16.06 -11.76
CA ASN A 4 13.04 15.07 -12.76
C ASN A 4 12.47 13.69 -12.36
N LEU A 5 11.63 13.12 -13.22
CA LEU A 5 11.06 11.77 -13.04
C LEU A 5 11.86 10.69 -13.80
N ASN A 6 12.90 11.05 -14.55
CA ASN A 6 13.64 10.10 -15.39
C ASN A 6 14.33 8.98 -14.57
N THR A 7 14.48 9.18 -13.26
CA THR A 7 15.08 8.18 -12.36
C THR A 7 14.07 7.21 -11.77
N VAL A 8 12.77 7.46 -11.98
CA VAL A 8 11.71 6.61 -11.45
C VAL A 8 11.23 5.65 -12.52
N GLU A 9 11.23 4.37 -12.19
CA GLU A 9 10.70 3.33 -13.06
C GLU A 9 9.23 3.60 -13.37
N SER A 10 8.87 3.59 -14.66
CA SER A 10 7.49 3.79 -15.10
C SER A 10 7.20 3.04 -16.39
N GLU A 11 5.94 2.65 -16.56
CA GLU A 11 5.47 1.87 -17.70
C GLU A 11 4.06 2.30 -18.09
N PHE A 12 3.78 2.42 -19.38
CA PHE A 12 2.41 2.59 -19.88
C PHE A 12 1.82 1.24 -20.26
N LYS A 13 0.81 0.79 -19.50
CA LYS A 13 0.24 -0.54 -19.68
C LYS A 13 -1.25 -0.62 -19.39
N LEU A 14 -1.85 -1.74 -19.77
CA LEU A 14 -3.19 -2.12 -19.35
C LEU A 14 -3.18 -2.54 -17.88
N ILE A 15 -4.05 -1.96 -17.08
CA ILE A 15 -4.31 -2.34 -15.69
C ILE A 15 -5.75 -2.82 -15.56
N GLU A 16 -5.97 -3.74 -14.63
CA GLU A 16 -7.25 -4.40 -14.43
C GLU A 16 -7.62 -4.46 -12.94
N SER A 17 -8.94 -4.48 -12.65
CA SER A 17 -9.45 -4.85 -11.33
C SER A 17 -9.28 -6.36 -11.09
N TRP A 18 -9.38 -6.80 -9.83
CA TRP A 18 -9.19 -8.21 -9.46
C TRP A 18 -10.13 -9.16 -10.22
N ASN A 19 -11.38 -8.78 -10.35
CA ASN A 19 -12.41 -9.56 -11.05
C ASN A 19 -12.45 -9.33 -12.58
N LEU A 20 -11.49 -8.57 -13.13
CA LEU A 20 -11.32 -8.29 -14.56
C LEU A 20 -12.48 -7.50 -15.22
N THR A 21 -13.44 -7.02 -14.42
CA THR A 21 -14.61 -6.27 -14.95
C THR A 21 -14.27 -4.85 -15.38
N HIS A 22 -13.17 -4.31 -14.87
CA HIS A 22 -12.72 -2.96 -15.18
C HIS A 22 -11.28 -2.99 -15.68
N LYS A 23 -11.04 -2.30 -16.80
CA LYS A 23 -9.74 -2.22 -17.46
C LYS A 23 -9.48 -0.81 -17.94
N GLN A 24 -8.24 -0.34 -17.86
CA GLN A 24 -7.81 0.89 -18.52
C GLN A 24 -6.31 0.88 -18.81
N LYS A 25 -5.89 1.65 -19.82
CA LYS A 25 -4.47 1.95 -20.06
C LYS A 25 -4.04 3.08 -19.12
N ALA A 26 -2.93 2.90 -18.43
CA ALA A 26 -2.41 3.86 -17.47
C ALA A 26 -0.89 3.95 -17.49
N LEU A 27 -0.36 5.14 -17.19
CA LEU A 27 1.05 5.32 -16.85
C LEU A 27 1.22 4.92 -15.38
N VAL A 28 2.00 3.87 -15.14
CA VAL A 28 2.24 3.32 -13.81
C VAL A 28 3.65 3.65 -13.36
N TYR A 29 3.79 4.36 -12.25
CA TYR A 29 5.06 4.62 -11.57
C TYR A 29 5.33 3.56 -10.50
N TYR A 30 6.59 3.12 -10.38
CA TYR A 30 7.03 2.09 -9.44
C TYR A 30 8.13 2.60 -8.51
N PRO A 31 7.82 3.47 -7.53
CA PRO A 31 8.83 3.94 -6.60
C PRO A 31 9.43 2.78 -5.80
N LYS A 32 10.77 2.74 -5.72
CA LYS A 32 11.55 1.77 -4.93
C LYS A 32 11.92 2.31 -3.55
N GLU A 33 11.86 3.65 -3.40
CA GLU A 33 12.20 4.34 -2.17
C GLU A 33 11.19 5.45 -1.85
N ILE A 34 11.12 5.80 -0.57
CA ILE A 34 10.24 6.88 -0.09
C ILE A 34 10.56 8.23 -0.76
N LYS A 35 11.85 8.48 -1.07
CA LYS A 35 12.25 9.69 -1.79
C LYS A 35 11.67 9.76 -3.20
N GLU A 36 11.60 8.63 -3.92
CA GLU A 36 11.02 8.57 -5.26
C GLU A 36 9.51 8.80 -5.21
N LEU A 37 8.80 8.18 -4.28
CA LEU A 37 7.38 8.43 -4.05
C LEU A 37 7.13 9.93 -3.80
N ARG A 38 7.95 10.57 -2.98
CA ARG A 38 7.85 12.01 -2.71
C ARG A 38 8.07 12.86 -3.96
N ILE A 39 9.02 12.48 -4.81
CA ILE A 39 9.29 13.16 -6.09
C ILE A 39 8.09 13.07 -7.02
N ILE A 40 7.50 11.87 -7.17
CA ILE A 40 6.30 11.64 -7.98
C ILE A 40 5.16 12.53 -7.50
N LEU A 41 4.83 12.50 -6.21
CA LEU A 41 3.71 13.26 -5.63
C LEU A 41 3.89 14.77 -5.84
N LYS A 42 5.09 15.31 -5.60
CA LYS A 42 5.40 16.72 -5.86
C LYS A 42 5.24 17.10 -7.33
N TYR A 43 5.66 16.23 -8.25
CA TYR A 43 5.49 16.43 -9.68
C TYR A 43 4.01 16.45 -10.06
N LEU A 44 3.22 15.48 -9.60
CA LEU A 44 1.80 15.37 -9.90
C LEU A 44 1.02 16.56 -9.33
N LYS A 45 1.32 16.98 -8.09
CA LYS A 45 0.74 18.18 -7.47
C LYS A 45 1.05 19.43 -8.29
N LYS A 46 2.32 19.67 -8.64
CA LYS A 46 2.74 20.83 -9.44
C LYS A 46 2.02 20.91 -10.79
N ASN A 47 1.78 19.76 -11.43
CA ASN A 47 1.13 19.68 -12.74
C ASN A 47 -0.41 19.47 -12.63
N LYS A 48 -1.00 19.61 -11.44
CA LYS A 48 -2.45 19.43 -11.18
C LYS A 48 -2.99 18.12 -11.76
N LYS A 49 -2.21 17.04 -11.66
CA LYS A 49 -2.58 15.70 -12.13
C LYS A 49 -3.19 14.89 -11.01
N THR A 50 -4.30 14.22 -11.29
CA THR A 50 -4.90 13.22 -10.43
C THR A 50 -4.21 11.87 -10.64
N PHE A 51 -4.22 11.02 -9.61
CA PHE A 51 -3.61 9.69 -9.65
C PHE A 51 -4.34 8.73 -8.71
N PHE A 52 -4.05 7.45 -8.87
CA PHE A 52 -4.52 6.40 -7.97
C PHE A 52 -3.34 5.63 -7.39
N ILE A 53 -3.52 5.13 -6.18
CA ILE A 53 -2.58 4.23 -5.54
C ILE A 53 -3.03 2.80 -5.80
N LYS A 54 -2.08 1.94 -6.20
CA LYS A 54 -2.30 0.51 -6.41
C LYS A 54 -1.16 -0.25 -5.72
N SER A 55 -1.48 -1.39 -5.11
CA SER A 55 -0.48 -2.26 -4.48
C SER A 55 -0.77 -3.73 -4.79
N GLY A 56 -1.43 -4.49 -3.91
CA GLY A 56 -1.73 -5.91 -4.09
C GLY A 56 -2.74 -6.25 -5.19
N SER A 57 -3.45 -5.24 -5.70
CA SER A 57 -4.43 -5.37 -6.80
C SER A 57 -5.63 -6.28 -6.49
N CYS A 58 -6.02 -6.40 -5.23
CA CYS A 58 -7.10 -7.27 -4.78
C CYS A 58 -8.48 -6.60 -4.72
N SER A 59 -8.63 -5.36 -5.18
CA SER A 59 -9.93 -4.68 -5.22
C SER A 59 -10.77 -5.14 -6.40
N TYR A 60 -12.03 -5.43 -6.13
CA TYR A 60 -12.98 -5.94 -7.12
C TYR A 60 -13.51 -4.86 -8.06
N ASP A 61 -13.68 -3.66 -7.58
CA ASP A 61 -14.26 -2.56 -8.36
C ASP A 61 -13.21 -1.73 -9.13
N GLY A 62 -13.70 -0.83 -9.99
CA GLY A 62 -12.84 0.06 -10.77
C GLY A 62 -12.18 1.19 -9.97
N LYS A 63 -12.47 1.34 -8.68
CA LYS A 63 -11.91 2.42 -7.85
C LYS A 63 -10.40 2.31 -7.71
N SER A 64 -9.87 1.08 -7.55
CA SER A 64 -8.44 0.81 -7.42
C SER A 64 -7.62 1.09 -8.68
N ILE A 65 -8.27 1.23 -9.82
CA ILE A 65 -7.63 1.52 -11.11
C ILE A 65 -8.05 2.87 -11.70
N GLY A 66 -8.90 3.63 -11.00
CA GLY A 66 -9.25 4.99 -11.34
C GLY A 66 -10.01 5.17 -12.64
N VAL A 67 -10.84 4.21 -13.03
CA VAL A 67 -11.61 4.25 -14.27
C VAL A 67 -12.31 5.58 -14.46
N LYS A 68 -12.14 6.19 -15.65
CA LYS A 68 -12.74 7.46 -16.08
C LYS A 68 -12.29 8.72 -15.30
N LYS A 69 -11.38 8.60 -14.31
CA LYS A 69 -10.96 9.77 -13.49
C LYS A 69 -9.49 10.12 -13.69
N SER A 70 -8.61 9.14 -13.83
CA SER A 70 -7.19 9.35 -14.12
C SER A 70 -6.59 8.12 -14.79
N ASN A 71 -5.59 8.34 -15.63
CA ASN A 71 -4.75 7.30 -16.21
C ASN A 71 -3.34 7.27 -15.62
N ILE A 72 -3.16 7.83 -14.43
CA ILE A 72 -1.89 7.80 -13.69
C ILE A 72 -2.07 6.93 -12.44
N VAL A 73 -1.18 5.98 -12.26
CA VAL A 73 -1.16 5.08 -11.10
C VAL A 73 0.21 5.08 -10.45
N ILE A 74 0.26 5.09 -9.14
CA ILE A 74 1.48 4.84 -8.36
C ILE A 74 1.34 3.46 -7.74
N SER A 75 2.23 2.54 -8.13
CA SER A 75 2.25 1.19 -7.58
C SER A 75 3.22 1.11 -6.41
N LEU A 76 2.71 0.76 -5.23
CA LEU A 76 3.54 0.62 -4.02
C LEU A 76 4.21 -0.75 -3.89
N ARG A 77 4.11 -1.63 -4.89
CA ARG A 77 4.62 -3.01 -4.81
C ARG A 77 6.11 -3.13 -4.47
N ASN A 78 6.92 -2.12 -4.85
CA ASN A 78 8.36 -2.09 -4.56
C ASN A 78 8.69 -1.44 -3.21
N LEU A 79 7.71 -0.84 -2.53
CA LEU A 79 7.82 -0.36 -1.14
C LEU A 79 7.29 -1.44 -0.20
N SER A 80 7.99 -2.58 -0.13
CA SER A 80 7.53 -3.82 0.49
C SER A 80 8.44 -4.36 1.59
N LYS A 81 9.36 -3.55 2.11
CA LYS A 81 10.32 -4.00 3.12
C LYS A 81 9.62 -4.27 4.46
N LEU A 82 9.98 -5.41 5.08
CA LEU A 82 9.89 -5.60 6.52
C LEU A 82 11.04 -4.80 7.14
N ILE A 83 10.73 -3.82 7.99
CA ILE A 83 11.71 -2.93 8.58
C ILE A 83 12.22 -3.51 9.90
N GLU A 84 11.31 -3.96 10.77
CA GLU A 84 11.64 -4.45 12.10
C GLU A 84 10.56 -5.39 12.64
N ILE A 85 10.97 -6.39 13.43
CA ILE A 85 10.11 -7.17 14.33
C ILE A 85 10.53 -6.85 15.77
N ASN A 86 9.76 -6.02 16.45
CA ASN A 86 9.96 -5.69 17.86
C ASN A 86 9.28 -6.74 18.74
N LYS A 87 10.05 -7.77 19.13
CA LYS A 87 9.54 -8.90 19.92
C LYS A 87 9.08 -8.50 21.32
N LYS A 88 9.69 -7.48 21.91
CA LYS A 88 9.35 -7.02 23.27
C LYS A 88 7.94 -6.43 23.32
N ASN A 89 7.56 -5.70 22.28
CA ASN A 89 6.29 -5.00 22.22
C ASN A 89 5.26 -5.68 21.32
N ASN A 90 5.60 -6.84 20.70
CA ASN A 90 4.76 -7.54 19.72
C ASN A 90 4.35 -6.64 18.54
N ILE A 91 5.28 -5.83 18.04
CA ILE A 91 5.04 -4.91 16.93
C ILE A 91 5.90 -5.30 15.74
N VAL A 92 5.30 -5.24 14.54
CA VAL A 92 6.01 -5.33 13.27
C VAL A 92 5.94 -4.00 12.54
N ASN A 93 7.09 -3.49 12.09
CA ASN A 93 7.19 -2.28 11.29
C ASN A 93 7.47 -2.66 9.83
N VAL A 94 6.58 -2.27 8.94
CA VAL A 94 6.61 -2.67 7.53
C VAL A 94 6.21 -1.54 6.60
N GLN A 95 6.64 -1.62 5.35
CA GLN A 95 6.17 -0.72 4.30
C GLN A 95 4.80 -1.16 3.75
N ALA A 96 4.01 -0.19 3.29
CA ALA A 96 2.63 -0.39 2.83
C ALA A 96 2.47 -1.39 1.67
N GLY A 97 3.48 -1.57 0.82
CA GLY A 97 3.47 -2.52 -0.29
C GLY A 97 3.82 -3.95 0.09
N ALA A 98 4.21 -4.22 1.35
CA ALA A 98 4.49 -5.57 1.82
C ALA A 98 3.23 -6.43 1.78
N LYS A 99 3.35 -7.66 1.26
CA LYS A 99 2.25 -8.62 1.27
C LYS A 99 2.09 -9.23 2.65
N ILE A 100 0.86 -9.44 3.07
CA ILE A 100 0.55 -10.09 4.35
C ILE A 100 1.16 -11.48 4.42
N ALA A 101 1.10 -12.26 3.32
CA ALA A 101 1.70 -13.58 3.28
C ALA A 101 3.22 -13.57 3.56
N ASP A 102 3.96 -12.61 2.97
CA ASP A 102 5.40 -12.51 3.17
C ASP A 102 5.74 -12.14 4.62
N ILE A 103 4.94 -11.24 5.23
CA ILE A 103 5.11 -10.87 6.64
C ILE A 103 4.78 -12.04 7.57
N LEU A 104 3.72 -12.79 7.30
CA LEU A 104 3.37 -13.97 8.08
C LEU A 104 4.46 -15.05 8.06
N LEU A 105 5.10 -15.26 6.90
CA LEU A 105 6.23 -16.19 6.79
C LEU A 105 7.40 -15.75 7.69
N GLU A 106 7.73 -14.46 7.73
CA GLU A 106 8.79 -13.95 8.61
C GLU A 106 8.40 -14.00 10.09
N LEU A 107 7.15 -13.67 10.42
CA LEU A 107 6.64 -13.78 11.79
C LEU A 107 6.68 -15.23 12.29
N LYS A 108 6.28 -16.20 11.45
CA LYS A 108 6.30 -17.64 11.77
C LYS A 108 7.70 -18.13 12.15
N LYS A 109 8.77 -17.68 11.46
CA LYS A 109 10.16 -18.01 11.82
C LYS A 109 10.55 -17.55 13.22
N ASN A 110 9.82 -16.57 13.76
CA ASN A 110 10.04 -16.00 15.08
C ASN A 110 8.97 -16.45 16.10
N ASN A 111 8.13 -17.44 15.79
CA ASN A 111 7.01 -17.93 16.58
C ASN A 111 5.94 -16.85 16.87
N PHE A 112 5.71 -15.94 15.92
CA PHE A 112 4.67 -14.94 15.97
C PHE A 112 3.64 -15.13 14.86
N SER A 113 2.47 -14.50 15.02
CA SER A 113 1.42 -14.39 14.01
C SER A 113 0.78 -13.01 14.08
N MET A 114 -0.21 -12.75 13.22
CA MET A 114 -1.03 -11.53 13.23
C MET A 114 -2.39 -11.84 13.85
N PHE A 115 -2.99 -10.83 14.50
CA PHE A 115 -4.33 -10.98 15.12
C PHE A 115 -5.46 -11.00 14.10
N ALA A 116 -5.33 -10.26 12.99
CA ALA A 116 -6.30 -10.25 11.91
C ALA A 116 -5.61 -10.64 10.61
N ILE A 117 -6.01 -11.75 9.99
CA ILE A 117 -5.41 -12.28 8.76
C ILE A 117 -6.46 -12.26 7.64
N PRO A 118 -6.38 -11.34 6.69
CA PRO A 118 -7.28 -11.35 5.55
C PRO A 118 -7.02 -12.53 4.62
N GLY A 119 -8.09 -13.05 4.02
CA GLY A 119 -8.07 -14.28 3.25
C GLY A 119 -7.50 -14.18 1.83
N GLY A 120 -6.31 -13.59 1.65
CA GLY A 120 -5.70 -13.49 0.32
C GLY A 120 -4.19 -13.29 0.35
N GLU A 121 -3.44 -14.11 -0.38
CA GLU A 121 -1.97 -14.08 -0.42
C GLU A 121 -1.38 -12.78 -0.97
N HIS A 122 -2.10 -12.10 -1.85
CA HIS A 122 -1.63 -10.89 -2.54
C HIS A 122 -2.06 -9.58 -1.84
N ILE A 123 -2.83 -9.67 -0.75
CA ILE A 123 -3.25 -8.49 0.00
C ILE A 123 -2.01 -7.86 0.64
N THR A 124 -1.87 -6.55 0.47
CA THR A 124 -0.77 -5.80 1.06
C THR A 124 -1.21 -5.08 2.33
N ILE A 125 -0.26 -4.81 3.21
CA ILE A 125 -0.49 -4.08 4.48
C ILE A 125 -1.25 -2.77 4.22
N GLY A 126 -0.77 -1.93 3.30
CA GLY A 126 -1.44 -0.66 2.99
C GLY A 126 -2.84 -0.83 2.41
N GLY A 127 -3.07 -1.89 1.60
CA GLY A 127 -4.39 -2.23 1.08
C GLY A 127 -5.35 -2.71 2.18
N ALA A 128 -4.87 -3.53 3.10
CA ALA A 128 -5.63 -4.03 4.24
C ALA A 128 -6.07 -2.88 5.17
N ILE A 129 -5.15 -1.95 5.47
CA ILE A 129 -5.43 -0.76 6.28
C ILE A 129 -6.45 0.15 5.57
N ALA A 130 -6.21 0.48 4.30
CA ALA A 130 -7.07 1.41 3.55
C ALA A 130 -8.52 0.92 3.37
N ALA A 131 -8.71 -0.40 3.31
CA ALA A 131 -10.04 -1.03 3.21
C ALA A 131 -10.60 -1.47 4.56
N ASN A 132 -9.83 -1.34 5.63
CA ASN A 132 -10.13 -1.85 6.97
C ASN A 132 -10.68 -3.28 6.92
N VAL A 133 -9.93 -4.18 6.26
CA VAL A 133 -10.41 -5.52 5.96
C VAL A 133 -10.65 -6.33 7.24
N ILE A 134 -11.67 -7.18 7.19
CA ILE A 134 -11.97 -8.14 8.26
C ILE A 134 -11.22 -9.44 7.96
N GLY A 135 -10.48 -9.95 8.94
CA GLY A 135 -9.83 -11.26 8.85
C GLY A 135 -10.82 -12.38 9.13
N LYS A 136 -10.63 -13.54 8.48
CA LYS A 136 -11.43 -14.74 8.79
C LYS A 136 -11.18 -15.28 10.20
N ASP A 137 -9.97 -15.00 10.70
CA ASP A 137 -9.50 -15.46 12.02
C ASP A 137 -9.52 -14.32 13.06
N SER A 138 -10.34 -13.29 12.82
CA SER A 138 -10.47 -12.17 13.75
C SER A 138 -10.92 -12.66 15.11
N SER A 139 -10.14 -12.39 16.15
CA SER A 139 -10.52 -12.70 17.54
C SER A 139 -11.61 -11.73 18.02
N GLN A 140 -12.25 -12.06 19.15
CA GLN A 140 -13.25 -11.18 19.77
C GLN A 140 -12.72 -9.76 20.06
N ASN A 141 -11.40 -9.62 20.24
CA ASN A 141 -10.75 -8.35 20.58
C ASN A 141 -10.25 -7.54 19.37
N PHE A 142 -10.20 -8.16 18.17
CA PHE A 142 -9.67 -7.55 16.95
C PHE A 142 -10.61 -7.87 15.79
N GLY A 143 -11.62 -7.03 15.59
CA GLY A 143 -12.65 -7.24 14.57
C GLY A 143 -12.12 -6.99 13.16
N ALA A 144 -11.43 -5.88 12.94
CA ALA A 144 -10.90 -5.47 11.66
C ALA A 144 -9.37 -5.28 11.70
N PHE A 145 -8.75 -5.19 10.52
CA PHE A 145 -7.30 -5.02 10.43
C PHE A 145 -6.82 -3.71 11.08
N GLY A 146 -7.64 -2.66 10.99
CA GLY A 146 -7.37 -1.37 11.63
C GLY A 146 -7.17 -1.45 13.14
N ASP A 147 -7.88 -2.36 13.81
CA ASP A 147 -7.79 -2.53 15.27
C ASP A 147 -6.42 -3.09 15.73
N THR A 148 -5.61 -3.57 14.79
CA THR A 148 -4.26 -4.09 15.06
C THR A 148 -3.14 -3.06 14.84
N ILE A 149 -3.49 -1.83 14.41
CA ILE A 149 -2.53 -0.82 14.01
C ILE A 149 -2.16 0.09 15.18
N LYS A 150 -0.88 0.13 15.53
CA LYS A 150 -0.36 1.01 16.59
C LYS A 150 0.01 2.40 16.08
N SER A 151 0.56 2.48 14.89
CA SER A 151 0.89 3.79 14.27
C SER A 151 0.98 3.70 12.76
N LEU A 152 0.80 4.85 12.10
CA LEU A 152 0.88 5.01 10.65
C LEU A 152 1.73 6.22 10.29
N ASN A 153 2.70 6.03 9.40
CA ASN A 153 3.35 7.12 8.68
C ASN A 153 2.65 7.32 7.34
N VAL A 154 1.88 8.39 7.21
CA VAL A 154 1.11 8.70 6.01
C VAL A 154 1.79 9.79 5.20
N MET A 155 2.11 9.50 3.94
CA MET A 155 2.60 10.51 3.00
C MET A 155 1.43 11.18 2.29
N PHE A 156 1.34 12.51 2.42
CA PHE A 156 0.32 13.33 1.77
C PHE A 156 0.71 13.67 0.33
N HIS A 157 -0.28 14.18 -0.42
CA HIS A 157 -0.13 14.54 -1.84
C HIS A 157 0.95 15.61 -2.13
N ASP A 158 1.40 16.33 -1.12
CA ASP A 158 2.50 17.32 -1.22
C ASP A 158 3.87 16.73 -0.87
N GLY A 159 3.92 15.43 -0.51
CA GLY A 159 5.11 14.72 -0.10
C GLY A 159 5.50 14.93 1.36
N SER A 160 4.69 15.65 2.18
CA SER A 160 4.85 15.69 3.63
C SER A 160 4.46 14.34 4.24
N ILE A 161 5.07 14.00 5.37
CA ILE A 161 4.73 12.79 6.13
C ILE A 161 4.22 13.21 7.49
N LYS A 162 3.12 12.59 7.92
CA LYS A 162 2.61 12.71 9.29
C LYS A 162 2.54 11.32 9.92
N ASN A 163 2.90 11.26 11.18
CA ASN A 163 2.70 10.10 12.03
C ASN A 163 1.33 10.21 12.71
N PHE A 164 0.62 9.08 12.77
CA PHE A 164 -0.63 8.92 13.51
C PHE A 164 -0.44 7.73 14.43
N GLU A 165 -0.78 7.88 15.68
CA GLU A 165 -0.68 6.85 16.72
C GLU A 165 -2.08 6.51 17.24
N GLU A 166 -2.22 5.31 17.79
CA GLU A 166 -3.42 4.91 18.53
C GLU A 166 -3.56 5.82 19.76
N ASN A 167 -4.75 6.39 19.98
CA ASN A 167 -5.07 7.20 21.16
C ASN A 167 -5.33 6.33 22.39
#